data_90f40e121aee14b82650bd1bc5acccce
#
_entry.id   90f40e121aee14b82650bd1bc5acccce
#
_cell.length_a   1.000
_cell.length_b   1.000
_cell.length_c   1.000
_cell.angle_alpha   90.00
_cell.angle_beta   90.00
_cell.angle_gamma   90.00
#
_symmetry.space_group_name_H-M   'P 1'
#
loop_
_entity.id
_entity.type
_entity.pdbx_description
1 polymer ?
#
loop_
_entity_poly.entity_id
_entity_poly.type
_entity_poly.pdbx_seq_one_letter_code
_entity_poly.pdbx_strand_id
1 'polypeptide(L)'
;MSAKIETVNLQQLPPGETFLSGREQAFLETLKLPKRRKEWLGGRLALKTLAAAQTGAARCEIEVLAQQNSGKPLLYVRGEISGLPFSITHSNGYAAAAITTDARYIGIDLEKVQHRIDAWKKDFFHPSELTGVGDEFLTALWTQKEAAVKLLGTGLTIGSFDVRCVGGKVEFFNRALEIYKQLGSPEITLHTFSLLPGFQFSAAVGK
;
A
#
# COMPACT_ATOMS: atom_id res chain seq x y z
N MET A 1 14.40 5.86 7.51
CA MET A 1 13.57 4.84 6.81
C MET A 1 14.34 4.41 5.57
N SER A 2 14.65 3.14 5.43
CA SER A 2 15.34 2.61 4.25
C SER A 2 14.35 1.98 3.23
N ALA A 3 13.06 2.28 3.33
CA ALA A 3 12.11 1.90 2.29
C ALA A 3 12.35 2.74 1.04
N LYS A 4 12.45 2.06 -0.11
CA LYS A 4 12.47 2.68 -1.43
C LYS A 4 11.04 2.81 -1.92
N ILE A 5 10.70 3.96 -2.49
CA ILE A 5 9.35 4.29 -2.96
C ILE A 5 9.43 4.66 -4.43
N GLU A 6 8.48 4.20 -5.22
CA GLU A 6 8.28 4.57 -6.62
C GLU A 6 6.83 5.03 -6.83
N THR A 7 6.65 6.09 -7.60
CA THR A 7 5.33 6.63 -7.97
C THR A 7 5.14 6.62 -9.48
N VAL A 8 3.94 6.34 -9.92
CA VAL A 8 3.57 6.28 -11.34
C VAL A 8 2.32 7.12 -11.58
N ASN A 9 2.40 8.04 -12.54
CA ASN A 9 1.25 8.75 -13.06
C ASN A 9 0.48 7.84 -14.03
N LEU A 10 -0.78 7.54 -13.71
CA LEU A 10 -1.63 6.62 -14.50
C LEU A 10 -2.05 7.17 -15.87
N GLN A 11 -1.78 8.44 -16.16
CA GLN A 11 -1.96 9.01 -17.50
C GLN A 11 -0.75 8.79 -18.42
N GLN A 12 0.40 8.37 -17.87
CA GLN A 12 1.67 8.20 -18.56
C GLN A 12 2.17 6.76 -18.52
N LEU A 13 1.25 5.79 -18.45
CA LEU A 13 1.61 4.38 -18.42
C LEU A 13 2.15 3.92 -19.78
N PRO A 14 3.29 3.20 -19.80
CA PRO A 14 3.73 2.51 -21.00
C PRO A 14 2.79 1.33 -21.32
N PRO A 15 2.82 0.81 -22.55
CA PRO A 15 2.10 -0.40 -22.90
C PRO A 15 2.44 -1.57 -21.94
N GLY A 16 1.43 -2.32 -21.51
CA GLY A 16 1.59 -3.38 -20.52
C GLY A 16 2.56 -4.49 -20.95
N GLU A 17 2.56 -4.82 -22.23
CA GLU A 17 3.45 -5.82 -22.83
C GLU A 17 4.94 -5.51 -22.66
N THR A 18 5.30 -4.27 -22.38
CA THR A 18 6.71 -3.87 -22.18
C THR A 18 7.28 -4.27 -20.82
N PHE A 19 6.42 -4.64 -19.85
CA PHE A 19 6.87 -4.96 -18.49
C PHE A 19 6.09 -6.07 -17.78
N LEU A 20 4.92 -6.48 -18.30
CA LEU A 20 4.14 -7.58 -17.71
C LEU A 20 4.63 -8.94 -18.21
N SER A 21 4.52 -9.94 -17.34
CA SER A 21 4.63 -11.35 -17.77
C SER A 21 3.37 -11.81 -18.50
N GLY A 22 3.44 -12.97 -19.16
CA GLY A 22 2.28 -13.54 -19.83
C GLY A 22 1.10 -13.81 -18.88
N ARG A 23 1.36 -14.25 -17.63
CA ARG A 23 0.30 -14.48 -16.61
C ARG A 23 -0.36 -13.17 -16.18
N GLU A 24 0.42 -12.10 -16.06
CA GLU A 24 -0.11 -10.78 -15.71
C GLU A 24 -0.90 -10.16 -16.87
N GLN A 25 -0.48 -10.37 -18.11
CA GLN A 25 -1.24 -9.93 -19.29
C GLN A 25 -2.59 -10.65 -19.36
N ALA A 26 -2.60 -11.96 -19.18
CA ALA A 26 -3.85 -12.73 -19.13
C ALA A 26 -4.79 -12.24 -18.02
N PHE A 27 -4.27 -11.90 -16.84
CA PHE A 27 -5.07 -11.31 -15.77
C PHE A 27 -5.60 -9.93 -16.14
N LEU A 28 -4.79 -9.08 -16.76
CA LEU A 28 -5.18 -7.73 -17.20
C LEU A 28 -6.41 -7.77 -18.12
N GLU A 29 -6.52 -8.78 -19.00
CA GLU A 29 -7.68 -8.96 -19.89
C GLU A 29 -8.98 -9.26 -19.15
N THR A 30 -8.91 -9.78 -17.94
CA THR A 30 -10.10 -10.01 -17.09
C THR A 30 -10.67 -8.73 -16.49
N LEU A 31 -9.85 -7.68 -16.36
CA LEU A 31 -10.27 -6.40 -15.78
C LEU A 31 -11.10 -5.59 -16.77
N LYS A 32 -12.39 -5.45 -16.52
CA LYS A 32 -13.34 -4.79 -17.43
C LYS A 32 -13.33 -3.25 -17.32
N LEU A 33 -13.10 -2.72 -16.10
CA LEU A 33 -13.18 -1.28 -15.84
C LEU A 33 -11.87 -0.57 -16.22
N PRO A 34 -11.89 0.42 -17.12
CA PRO A 34 -10.66 1.13 -17.55
C PRO A 34 -9.89 1.76 -16.40
N LYS A 35 -10.59 2.33 -15.41
CA LYS A 35 -9.97 2.89 -14.20
C LYS A 35 -9.20 1.81 -13.45
N ARG A 36 -9.83 0.64 -13.20
CA ARG A 36 -9.20 -0.46 -12.48
C ARG A 36 -8.00 -1.05 -13.21
N ARG A 37 -8.07 -1.13 -14.56
CA ARG A 37 -6.93 -1.55 -15.40
C ARG A 37 -5.73 -0.62 -15.21
N LYS A 38 -5.93 0.70 -15.26
CA LYS A 38 -4.86 1.68 -15.07
C LYS A 38 -4.26 1.62 -13.66
N GLU A 39 -5.09 1.56 -12.63
CA GLU A 39 -4.64 1.43 -11.23
C GLU A 39 -3.81 0.17 -11.03
N TRP A 40 -4.29 -0.96 -11.57
CA TRP A 40 -3.58 -2.23 -11.50
C TRP A 40 -2.23 -2.18 -12.24
N LEU A 41 -2.20 -1.65 -13.46
CA LEU A 41 -0.98 -1.46 -14.27
C LEU A 41 0.03 -0.57 -13.55
N GLY A 42 -0.41 0.57 -13.04
CA GLY A 42 0.46 1.51 -12.35
C GLY A 42 1.11 0.90 -11.11
N GLY A 43 0.34 0.17 -10.30
CA GLY A 43 0.88 -0.52 -9.13
C GLY A 43 1.92 -1.59 -9.49
N ARG A 44 1.70 -2.35 -10.59
CA ARG A 44 2.68 -3.33 -11.09
C ARG A 44 3.93 -2.65 -11.61
N LEU A 45 3.79 -1.61 -12.41
CA LEU A 45 4.94 -0.87 -12.93
C LEU A 45 5.80 -0.31 -11.79
N ALA A 46 5.21 0.35 -10.81
CA ALA A 46 5.92 0.89 -9.66
C ALA A 46 6.70 -0.19 -8.90
N LEU A 47 6.03 -1.30 -8.53
CA LEU A 47 6.68 -2.37 -7.79
C LEU A 47 7.78 -3.07 -8.60
N LYS A 48 7.54 -3.37 -9.87
CA LYS A 48 8.53 -4.02 -10.75
C LYS A 48 9.74 -3.13 -11.00
N THR A 49 9.57 -1.82 -11.06
CA THR A 49 10.69 -0.87 -11.16
C THR A 49 11.60 -0.98 -9.94
N LEU A 50 11.02 -0.98 -8.73
CA LEU A 50 11.78 -1.14 -7.49
C LEU A 50 12.43 -2.51 -7.37
N ALA A 51 11.68 -3.58 -7.66
CA ALA A 51 12.17 -4.95 -7.57
C ALA A 51 13.28 -5.22 -8.59
N ALA A 52 13.17 -4.72 -9.82
CA ALA A 52 14.23 -4.81 -10.83
C ALA A 52 15.52 -4.12 -10.36
N ALA A 53 15.42 -2.90 -9.83
CA ALA A 53 16.56 -2.18 -9.28
C ALA A 53 17.19 -2.88 -8.06
N GLN A 54 16.41 -3.63 -7.29
CA GLN A 54 16.88 -4.34 -6.11
C GLN A 54 17.50 -5.71 -6.44
N THR A 55 16.98 -6.42 -7.47
CA THR A 55 17.34 -7.82 -7.76
C THR A 55 18.21 -7.98 -9.01
N GLY A 56 18.30 -6.95 -9.85
CA GLY A 56 18.96 -7.03 -11.17
C GLY A 56 18.16 -7.84 -12.20
N ALA A 57 16.92 -8.23 -11.90
CA ALA A 57 16.05 -8.94 -12.85
C ALA A 57 15.38 -7.96 -13.82
N ALA A 58 15.12 -8.41 -15.06
CA ALA A 58 14.29 -7.64 -15.98
C ALA A 58 12.84 -7.59 -15.48
N ARG A 59 12.11 -6.49 -15.79
CA ARG A 59 10.72 -6.34 -15.32
C ARG A 59 9.79 -7.47 -15.76
N CYS A 60 10.01 -8.05 -16.93
CA CYS A 60 9.25 -9.21 -17.42
C CYS A 60 9.56 -10.52 -16.66
N GLU A 61 10.70 -10.61 -15.97
CA GLU A 61 11.08 -11.75 -15.11
C GLU A 61 10.52 -11.59 -13.68
N ILE A 62 9.87 -10.46 -13.39
CA ILE A 62 9.25 -10.16 -12.10
C ILE A 62 7.73 -10.27 -12.27
N GLU A 63 7.05 -10.99 -11.38
CA GLU A 63 5.61 -11.15 -11.42
C GLU A 63 4.99 -10.77 -10.07
N VAL A 64 3.82 -10.13 -10.13
CA VAL A 64 3.04 -9.77 -8.94
C VAL A 64 1.66 -10.41 -9.06
N LEU A 65 1.52 -11.58 -8.48
CA LEU A 65 0.33 -12.42 -8.64
C LEU A 65 -0.48 -12.47 -7.34
N ALA A 66 -1.80 -12.50 -7.46
CA ALA A 66 -2.68 -12.66 -6.30
C ALA A 66 -2.64 -14.11 -5.81
N GLN A 67 -2.49 -14.31 -4.50
CA GLN A 67 -2.66 -15.60 -3.86
C GLN A 67 -4.13 -16.04 -3.96
N GLN A 68 -4.38 -17.29 -4.35
CA GLN A 68 -5.73 -17.79 -4.67
C GLN A 68 -6.77 -17.57 -3.57
N ASN A 69 -6.44 -17.80 -2.31
CA ASN A 69 -7.41 -17.79 -1.21
C ASN A 69 -7.55 -16.43 -0.51
N SER A 70 -6.53 -15.58 -0.56
CA SER A 70 -6.50 -14.32 0.18
C SER A 70 -6.55 -13.08 -0.72
N GLY A 71 -6.26 -13.22 -2.01
CA GLY A 71 -6.07 -12.11 -2.92
C GLY A 71 -4.81 -11.27 -2.63
N LYS A 72 -4.04 -11.63 -1.58
CA LYS A 72 -2.80 -10.94 -1.23
C LYS A 72 -1.80 -11.04 -2.38
N PRO A 73 -1.19 -9.93 -2.83
CA PRO A 73 -0.17 -9.98 -3.86
C PRO A 73 1.09 -10.67 -3.33
N LEU A 74 1.65 -11.57 -4.14
CA LEU A 74 2.95 -12.19 -3.95
C LEU A 74 3.89 -11.73 -5.05
N LEU A 75 5.13 -11.45 -4.68
CA LEU A 75 6.20 -11.08 -5.61
C LEU A 75 7.02 -12.32 -5.98
N TYR A 76 7.17 -12.55 -7.27
CA TYR A 76 8.03 -13.57 -7.82
C TYR A 76 9.16 -12.92 -8.63
N VAL A 77 10.35 -13.47 -8.52
CA VAL A 77 11.52 -13.06 -9.32
C VAL A 77 12.08 -14.31 -9.97
N ARG A 78 12.12 -14.35 -11.30
CA ARG A 78 12.57 -15.52 -12.09
C ARG A 78 11.85 -16.82 -11.71
N GLY A 79 10.55 -16.71 -11.43
CA GLY A 79 9.68 -17.83 -11.10
C GLY A 79 9.66 -18.24 -9.62
N GLU A 80 10.54 -17.70 -8.79
CA GLU A 80 10.60 -18.00 -7.35
C GLU A 80 9.97 -16.91 -6.50
N ILE A 81 9.33 -17.29 -5.38
CA ILE A 81 8.76 -16.33 -4.43
C ILE A 81 9.89 -15.50 -3.81
N SER A 82 9.80 -14.20 -3.97
CA SER A 82 10.72 -13.25 -3.34
C SER A 82 10.30 -13.01 -1.88
N GLY A 83 11.27 -13.07 -0.97
CA GLY A 83 11.09 -12.68 0.43
C GLY A 83 11.10 -11.16 0.66
N LEU A 84 11.19 -10.35 -0.39
CA LEU A 84 11.25 -8.89 -0.30
C LEU A 84 9.90 -8.31 0.17
N PRO A 85 9.83 -7.65 1.34
CA PRO A 85 8.60 -7.02 1.79
C PRO A 85 8.24 -5.83 0.89
N PHE A 86 6.98 -5.77 0.49
CA PHE A 86 6.49 -4.69 -0.37
C PHE A 86 5.04 -4.32 -0.04
N SER A 87 4.63 -3.15 -0.49
CA SER A 87 3.25 -2.69 -0.47
C SER A 87 2.94 -1.84 -1.69
N ILE A 88 1.68 -1.84 -2.12
CA ILE A 88 1.19 -1.08 -3.28
C ILE A 88 -0.02 -0.27 -2.87
N THR A 89 -0.13 0.93 -3.40
CA THR A 89 -1.30 1.80 -3.25
C THR A 89 -1.60 2.55 -4.53
N HIS A 90 -2.81 3.09 -4.65
CA HIS A 90 -3.20 3.98 -5.74
C HIS A 90 -4.32 4.93 -5.28
N SER A 91 -4.25 6.16 -5.72
CA SER A 91 -5.29 7.17 -5.49
C SER A 91 -5.26 8.24 -6.58
N ASN A 92 -6.44 8.66 -7.04
CA ASN A 92 -6.64 9.85 -7.87
C ASN A 92 -5.64 10.04 -9.02
N GLY A 93 -5.44 9.00 -9.84
CA GLY A 93 -4.59 9.06 -11.04
C GLY A 93 -3.11 8.76 -10.80
N TYR A 94 -2.74 8.36 -9.58
CA TYR A 94 -1.40 7.90 -9.24
C TYR A 94 -1.43 6.50 -8.62
N ALA A 95 -0.36 5.76 -8.82
CA ALA A 95 -0.05 4.55 -8.07
C ALA A 95 1.31 4.72 -7.40
N ALA A 96 1.52 4.04 -6.29
CA ALA A 96 2.81 3.96 -5.64
C ALA A 96 3.09 2.53 -5.15
N ALA A 97 4.37 2.20 -5.09
CA ALA A 97 4.85 0.99 -4.44
C ALA A 97 6.01 1.33 -3.50
N ALA A 98 6.19 0.51 -2.49
CA ALA A 98 7.38 0.55 -1.65
C ALA A 98 7.92 -0.85 -1.42
N ILE A 99 9.25 -0.94 -1.28
CA ILE A 99 9.99 -2.13 -0.83
C ILE A 99 10.90 -1.75 0.32
N THR A 100 11.26 -2.72 1.15
CA THR A 100 12.26 -2.55 2.21
C THR A 100 13.15 -3.78 2.31
N THR A 101 14.41 -3.59 2.74
CA THR A 101 15.37 -4.66 3.00
C THR A 101 15.73 -4.78 4.49
N ASP A 102 15.34 -3.82 5.30
CA ASP A 102 15.71 -3.71 6.73
C ASP A 102 14.53 -3.89 7.68
N ALA A 103 13.37 -4.31 7.15
CA ALA A 103 12.20 -4.62 7.95
C ALA A 103 11.52 -5.87 7.40
N ARG A 104 10.72 -6.53 8.24
CA ARG A 104 9.95 -7.73 7.86
C ARG A 104 8.62 -7.38 7.22
N TYR A 105 8.06 -6.24 7.56
CA TYR A 105 6.73 -5.83 7.14
C TYR A 105 6.73 -4.38 6.65
N ILE A 106 5.96 -4.11 5.62
CA ILE A 106 5.72 -2.75 5.13
C ILE A 106 4.29 -2.63 4.63
N GLY A 107 3.63 -1.53 4.99
CA GLY A 107 2.37 -1.10 4.40
C GLY A 107 2.47 0.36 4.00
N ILE A 108 1.93 0.72 2.85
CA ILE A 108 1.89 2.12 2.40
C ILE A 108 0.48 2.51 1.98
N ASP A 109 0.18 3.77 2.16
CA ASP A 109 -1.01 4.37 1.55
C ASP A 109 -0.73 5.77 1.00
N LEU A 110 -1.46 6.12 -0.08
CA LEU A 110 -1.41 7.40 -0.77
C LEU A 110 -2.83 7.89 -0.98
N GLU A 111 -3.14 9.12 -0.55
CA GLU A 111 -4.45 9.71 -0.73
C GLU A 111 -4.36 11.17 -1.13
N LYS A 112 -5.21 11.58 -2.07
CA LYS A 112 -5.38 12.99 -2.42
C LYS A 112 -6.09 13.71 -1.28
N VAL A 113 -5.56 14.87 -0.89
CA VAL A 113 -6.22 15.77 0.07
C VAL A 113 -7.52 16.27 -0.54
N GLN A 114 -8.62 15.98 0.14
CA GLN A 114 -9.95 16.42 -0.29
C GLN A 114 -10.87 16.57 0.92
N HIS A 115 -11.87 17.42 0.78
CA HIS A 115 -12.84 17.65 1.84
C HIS A 115 -13.58 16.37 2.24
N ARG A 116 -13.67 16.13 3.56
CA ARG A 116 -14.38 15.01 4.15
C ARG A 116 -15.49 15.50 5.06
N ILE A 117 -16.70 14.98 4.85
CA ILE A 117 -17.87 15.32 5.68
C ILE A 117 -17.73 14.76 7.09
N ASP A 118 -18.43 15.35 8.06
CA ASP A 118 -18.35 14.93 9.48
C ASP A 118 -18.84 13.52 9.74
N ALA A 119 -19.79 13.01 8.95
CA ALA A 119 -20.22 11.61 9.04
C ALA A 119 -19.06 10.66 8.76
N TRP A 120 -18.25 10.93 7.71
CA TRP A 120 -17.07 10.12 7.39
C TRP A 120 -16.06 10.08 8.54
N LYS A 121 -15.85 11.21 9.25
CA LYS A 121 -14.97 11.24 10.44
C LYS A 121 -15.46 10.29 11.52
N LYS A 122 -16.77 10.28 11.80
CA LYS A 122 -17.38 9.43 12.81
C LYS A 122 -17.34 7.94 12.45
N ASP A 123 -17.40 7.61 11.16
CA ASP A 123 -17.40 6.23 10.68
C ASP A 123 -16.01 5.58 10.67
N PHE A 124 -14.95 6.41 10.59
CA PHE A 124 -13.59 5.89 10.38
C PHE A 124 -12.59 6.20 11.49
N PHE A 125 -12.88 7.16 12.40
CA PHE A 125 -11.93 7.55 13.43
C PHE A 125 -12.54 7.51 14.83
N HIS A 126 -11.75 7.01 15.77
CA HIS A 126 -12.07 7.17 17.19
C HIS A 126 -11.85 8.64 17.60
N PRO A 127 -12.67 9.21 18.51
CA PRO A 127 -12.51 10.61 18.93
C PRO A 127 -11.10 10.98 19.41
N SER A 128 -10.36 10.05 20.03
CA SER A 128 -8.98 10.29 20.47
C SER A 128 -7.97 10.47 19.34
N GLU A 129 -8.31 10.09 18.11
CA GLU A 129 -7.46 10.26 16.93
C GLU A 129 -7.60 11.67 16.34
N LEU A 130 -8.74 12.33 16.58
CA LEU A 130 -9.09 13.63 16.00
C LEU A 130 -8.44 14.79 16.79
N THR A 131 -7.13 14.76 16.93
CA THR A 131 -6.34 15.75 17.68
C THR A 131 -5.97 17.00 16.87
N GLY A 132 -6.20 16.98 15.56
CA GLY A 132 -5.95 18.09 14.64
C GLY A 132 -7.18 18.46 13.83
N VAL A 133 -7.01 19.44 12.95
CA VAL A 133 -8.10 19.98 12.11
C VAL A 133 -7.67 20.04 10.63
N GLY A 134 -8.67 20.13 9.75
CA GLY A 134 -8.47 20.31 8.31
C GLY A 134 -8.32 19.02 7.52
N ASP A 135 -8.47 19.17 6.21
CA ASP A 135 -8.51 18.02 5.29
C ASP A 135 -7.14 17.34 5.14
N GLU A 136 -6.05 18.09 5.26
CA GLU A 136 -4.69 17.52 5.25
C GLU A 136 -4.46 16.59 6.44
N PHE A 137 -4.83 17.04 7.65
CA PHE A 137 -4.71 16.23 8.86
C PHE A 137 -5.53 14.95 8.76
N LEU A 138 -6.79 15.07 8.34
CA LEU A 138 -7.68 13.91 8.20
C LEU A 138 -7.20 12.93 7.14
N THR A 139 -6.67 13.45 6.02
CA THR A 139 -6.11 12.61 4.96
C THR A 139 -4.83 11.92 5.44
N ALA A 140 -3.96 12.61 6.16
CA ALA A 140 -2.76 12.03 6.76
C ALA A 140 -3.11 10.91 7.77
N LEU A 141 -4.08 11.17 8.64
CA LEU A 141 -4.54 10.17 9.61
C LEU A 141 -5.14 8.93 8.92
N TRP A 142 -5.92 9.14 7.86
CA TRP A 142 -6.46 8.04 7.05
C TRP A 142 -5.36 7.20 6.41
N THR A 143 -4.38 7.84 5.75
CA THR A 143 -3.26 7.11 5.15
C THR A 143 -2.43 6.34 6.18
N GLN A 144 -2.29 6.85 7.41
CA GLN A 144 -1.64 6.12 8.50
C GLN A 144 -2.37 4.83 8.85
N LYS A 145 -3.70 4.90 9.02
CA LYS A 145 -4.52 3.71 9.32
C LYS A 145 -4.46 2.68 8.20
N GLU A 146 -4.64 3.11 6.95
CA GLU A 146 -4.57 2.23 5.78
C GLU A 146 -3.18 1.61 5.60
N ALA A 147 -2.11 2.36 5.84
CA ALA A 147 -0.76 1.83 5.81
C ALA A 147 -0.55 0.76 6.90
N ALA A 148 -1.06 0.99 8.11
CA ALA A 148 -1.00 0.01 9.20
C ALA A 148 -1.81 -1.27 8.88
N VAL A 149 -3.01 -1.14 8.31
CA VAL A 149 -3.83 -2.29 7.84
C VAL A 149 -3.11 -3.08 6.75
N LYS A 150 -2.49 -2.40 5.79
CA LYS A 150 -1.71 -3.04 4.72
C LYS A 150 -0.46 -3.76 5.24
N LEU A 151 0.18 -3.23 6.28
CA LEU A 151 1.29 -3.90 6.96
C LEU A 151 0.83 -5.22 7.56
N LEU A 152 -0.36 -5.29 8.17
CA LEU A 152 -0.93 -6.54 8.69
C LEU A 152 -1.24 -7.56 7.57
N GLY A 153 -1.37 -7.11 6.32
CA GLY A 153 -1.62 -7.97 5.16
C GLY A 153 -3.02 -8.56 5.08
N THR A 154 -4.00 -7.93 5.73
CA THR A 154 -5.37 -8.44 5.89
C THR A 154 -6.39 -7.84 4.92
N GLY A 155 -6.03 -6.78 4.21
CA GLY A 155 -6.95 -6.06 3.33
C GLY A 155 -8.18 -5.52 4.09
N LEU A 156 -9.35 -5.59 3.46
CA LEU A 156 -10.61 -5.02 3.98
C LEU A 156 -11.27 -5.82 5.13
N THR A 157 -10.58 -6.78 5.73
CA THR A 157 -11.17 -7.63 6.80
C THR A 157 -11.05 -7.00 8.20
N ILE A 158 -10.38 -5.88 8.31
CA ILE A 158 -10.16 -5.13 9.56
C ILE A 158 -11.13 -3.96 9.61
N GLY A 159 -11.83 -3.82 10.73
CA GLY A 159 -12.67 -2.67 11.00
C GLY A 159 -11.84 -1.39 11.22
N SER A 160 -12.34 -0.24 10.78
CA SER A 160 -11.63 1.04 10.93
C SER A 160 -11.32 1.41 12.38
N PHE A 161 -12.10 0.93 13.33
CA PHE A 161 -11.87 1.13 14.78
C PHE A 161 -10.89 0.12 15.41
N ASP A 162 -10.52 -0.93 14.66
CA ASP A 162 -9.55 -1.92 15.13
C ASP A 162 -8.09 -1.42 14.99
N VAL A 163 -7.89 -0.30 14.30
CA VAL A 163 -6.60 0.38 14.15
C VAL A 163 -6.76 1.83 14.59
N ARG A 164 -5.91 2.27 15.50
CA ARG A 164 -5.90 3.65 16.01
C ARG A 164 -4.52 4.26 15.84
N CYS A 165 -4.47 5.47 15.29
CA CYS A 165 -3.22 6.22 15.08
C CYS A 165 -3.26 7.52 15.89
N VAL A 166 -2.40 7.65 16.89
CA VAL A 166 -2.31 8.84 17.75
C VAL A 166 -0.85 9.18 17.99
N GLY A 167 -0.48 10.44 17.76
CA GLY A 167 0.87 10.93 18.03
C GLY A 167 1.98 10.17 17.30
N GLY A 168 1.71 9.68 16.07
CA GLY A 168 2.65 8.90 15.28
C GLY A 168 2.83 7.45 15.74
N LYS A 169 2.02 7.00 16.69
CA LYS A 169 1.97 5.59 17.13
C LYS A 169 0.72 4.91 16.58
N VAL A 170 0.83 3.61 16.34
CA VAL A 170 -0.31 2.77 15.97
C VAL A 170 -0.64 1.80 17.11
N GLU A 171 -1.91 1.67 17.39
CA GLU A 171 -2.48 0.71 18.34
C GLU A 171 -3.47 -0.18 17.61
N PHE A 172 -3.47 -1.47 17.94
CA PHE A 172 -4.37 -2.46 17.37
C PHE A 172 -5.33 -3.00 18.41
N PHE A 173 -6.56 -3.26 17.97
CA PHE A 173 -7.65 -3.78 18.81
C PHE A 173 -8.29 -4.98 18.11
N ASN A 174 -9.04 -5.76 18.86
CA ASN A 174 -9.83 -6.88 18.37
C ASN A 174 -9.04 -7.74 17.34
N ARG A 175 -9.61 -7.93 16.16
CA ARG A 175 -9.00 -8.77 15.12
C ARG A 175 -7.65 -8.24 14.62
N ALA A 176 -7.47 -6.93 14.54
CA ALA A 176 -6.17 -6.35 14.16
C ALA A 176 -5.07 -6.71 15.18
N LEU A 177 -5.40 -6.70 16.48
CA LEU A 177 -4.47 -7.10 17.54
C LEU A 177 -4.11 -8.59 17.48
N GLU A 178 -5.07 -9.46 17.17
CA GLU A 178 -4.80 -10.90 17.00
C GLU A 178 -3.78 -11.14 15.89
N ILE A 179 -3.98 -10.49 14.74
CA ILE A 179 -3.10 -10.61 13.60
C ILE A 179 -1.73 -10.00 13.88
N TYR A 180 -1.69 -8.84 14.52
CA TYR A 180 -0.45 -8.20 14.95
C TYR A 180 0.39 -9.13 15.85
N LYS A 181 -0.26 -9.82 16.82
CA LYS A 181 0.40 -10.84 17.65
C LYS A 181 0.90 -12.03 16.85
N GLN A 182 0.13 -12.51 15.86
CA GLN A 182 0.56 -13.60 14.96
C GLN A 182 1.77 -13.21 14.12
N LEU A 183 1.96 -11.93 13.80
CA LEU A 183 3.15 -11.41 13.13
C LEU A 183 4.37 -11.29 14.06
N GLY A 184 4.23 -11.62 15.35
CA GLY A 184 5.29 -11.53 16.35
C GLY A 184 5.39 -10.18 17.04
N SER A 185 4.33 -9.35 16.97
CA SER A 185 4.27 -8.01 17.57
C SER A 185 5.46 -7.10 17.16
N PRO A 186 5.72 -6.92 15.87
CA PRO A 186 6.87 -6.14 15.40
C PRO A 186 6.82 -4.69 15.91
N GLU A 187 7.97 -4.11 16.16
CA GLU A 187 8.04 -2.67 16.41
C GLU A 187 7.67 -1.90 15.14
N ILE A 188 6.59 -1.10 15.21
CA ILE A 188 6.07 -0.37 14.05
C ILE A 188 6.42 1.10 14.15
N THR A 189 7.03 1.62 13.07
CA THR A 189 7.28 3.04 12.87
C THR A 189 6.36 3.56 11.76
N LEU A 190 5.62 4.64 12.03
CA LEU A 190 4.83 5.37 11.05
C LEU A 190 5.60 6.59 10.52
N HIS A 191 5.61 6.73 9.21
CA HIS A 191 6.15 7.91 8.52
C HIS A 191 5.05 8.51 7.64
N THR A 192 4.81 9.81 7.77
CA THR A 192 3.82 10.53 6.96
C THR A 192 4.43 11.78 6.35
N PHE A 193 4.25 11.98 5.05
CA PHE A 193 4.77 13.14 4.32
C PHE A 193 4.00 13.36 3.01
N SER A 194 4.14 14.55 2.45
CA SER A 194 3.61 14.87 1.13
C SER A 194 4.57 14.34 0.07
N LEU A 195 4.19 13.25 -0.62
CA LEU A 195 5.00 12.64 -1.69
C LEU A 195 4.77 13.33 -3.04
N LEU A 196 3.54 13.82 -3.25
CA LEU A 196 3.09 14.53 -4.45
C LEU A 196 2.29 15.77 -4.02
N PRO A 197 2.30 16.87 -4.79
CA PRO A 197 1.50 18.04 -4.49
C PRO A 197 0.01 17.72 -4.29
N GLY A 198 -0.54 18.10 -3.14
CA GLY A 198 -1.95 17.84 -2.80
C GLY A 198 -2.26 16.39 -2.39
N PHE A 199 -1.24 15.58 -2.08
CA PHE A 199 -1.41 14.22 -1.56
C PHE A 199 -0.71 14.04 -0.21
N GLN A 200 -1.28 13.16 0.61
CA GLN A 200 -0.63 12.60 1.80
C GLN A 200 -0.20 11.16 1.51
N PHE A 201 0.96 10.82 1.98
CA PHE A 201 1.52 9.46 1.90
C PHE A 201 1.93 9.00 3.28
N SER A 202 1.59 7.77 3.62
CA SER A 202 2.08 7.14 4.86
C SER A 202 2.72 5.79 4.58
N ALA A 203 3.77 5.50 5.35
CA ALA A 203 4.39 4.18 5.40
C ALA A 203 4.44 3.68 6.84
N ALA A 204 3.92 2.49 7.08
CA ALA A 204 4.10 1.71 8.30
C ALA A 204 5.18 0.66 8.05
N VAL A 205 6.21 0.64 8.87
CA VAL A 205 7.36 -0.27 8.74
C VAL A 205 7.52 -1.06 10.03
N GLY A 206 7.51 -2.39 9.95
CA GLY A 206 7.60 -3.31 11.08
C GLY A 206 8.91 -4.13 11.08
N LYS A 207 9.64 -4.08 12.19
CA LYS A 207 10.91 -4.81 12.38
C LYS A 207 10.73 -6.04 13.25
#